data_47ed9428d999d69d08f2c0e85d8afc57
#
_entry.id   47ed9428d999d69d08f2c0e85d8afc57
#
_cell.length_a   1.000
_cell.length_b   1.000
_cell.length_c   1.000
_cell.angle_alpha   90.00
_cell.angle_beta   90.00
_cell.angle_gamma   90.00
#
_symmetry.space_group_name_H-M   'P 1'
#
loop_
_entity.id
_entity.type
_entity.pdbx_description
1 polymer ?
#
loop_
_entity_poly.entity_id
_entity_poly.type
_entity_poly.pdbx_seq_one_letter_code
_entity_poly.pdbx_strand_id
1 'polypeptide(L)'
;HKCLELENKCTDIFAVQEPIAGDLRFITATFKIITDLERIGDLAENLAQYGIAARHSFDPEIEIDQIGRDAVEMLTLSLDAYNTDNAEICREIVERDDHIDTLCQHASETVSRQLIEQRGVDDGAWTLEQMLDDVTRLLLTIRDLERIADHAVNIAARTIEMVDNDPGLLY
;
A
#
# COMPACT_ATOMS: atom_id res chain seq x y z
N HIS A 1 -5.03 16.77 7.69
CA HIS A 1 -6.14 17.55 8.30
C HIS A 1 -7.34 16.67 8.68
N LYS A 2 -7.87 15.84 7.76
CA LYS A 2 -9.02 14.96 8.07
C LYS A 2 -8.69 13.83 9.04
N CYS A 3 -7.50 13.24 8.95
CA CYS A 3 -7.06 12.18 9.87
C CYS A 3 -7.06 12.68 11.32
N LEU A 4 -6.43 13.82 11.59
CA LEU A 4 -6.39 14.44 12.92
C LEU A 4 -7.81 14.77 13.45
N GLU A 5 -8.73 15.21 12.60
CA GLU A 5 -10.10 15.46 12.99
C GLU A 5 -10.85 14.18 13.41
N LEU A 6 -10.61 13.08 12.68
CA LEU A 6 -11.18 11.76 13.00
C LEU A 6 -10.57 11.17 14.28
N GLU A 7 -9.26 11.30 14.46
CA GLU A 7 -8.56 10.88 15.69
C GLU A 7 -9.12 11.61 16.92
N ASN A 8 -9.33 12.94 16.82
CA ASN A 8 -9.93 13.71 17.90
C ASN A 8 -11.36 13.23 18.20
N LYS A 9 -12.18 12.92 17.18
CA LYS A 9 -13.52 12.34 17.39
C LYS A 9 -13.46 10.99 18.09
N CYS A 10 -12.54 10.10 17.72
CA CYS A 10 -12.32 8.83 18.42
C CYS A 10 -11.97 9.08 19.90
N THR A 11 -11.07 10.02 20.17
CA THR A 11 -10.66 10.38 21.54
C THR A 11 -11.81 10.97 22.35
N ASP A 12 -12.64 11.83 21.74
CA ASP A 12 -13.81 12.44 22.40
C ASP A 12 -14.85 11.37 22.79
N ILE A 13 -15.07 10.36 21.93
CA ILE A 13 -15.99 9.25 22.23
C ILE A 13 -15.48 8.45 23.44
N PHE A 14 -14.16 8.20 23.52
CA PHE A 14 -13.54 7.55 24.67
C PHE A 14 -13.77 8.33 25.97
N ALA A 15 -13.67 9.65 25.91
CA ALA A 15 -13.71 10.50 27.11
C ALA A 15 -15.13 10.73 27.66
N VAL A 16 -16.17 10.68 26.80
CA VAL A 16 -17.52 11.11 27.13
C VAL A 16 -18.49 9.95 27.37
N GLN A 17 -18.22 8.78 26.78
CA GLN A 17 -19.08 7.60 26.92
C GLN A 17 -18.28 6.48 27.60
N GLU A 18 -18.88 5.79 28.57
CA GLU A 18 -18.32 4.52 29.06
C GLU A 18 -18.55 3.46 27.95
N PRO A 19 -17.58 3.25 27.02
CA PRO A 19 -17.80 2.40 25.85
C PRO A 19 -17.89 0.94 26.31
N ILE A 20 -18.89 0.22 25.83
CA ILE A 20 -18.95 -1.24 25.98
C ILE A 20 -17.83 -1.87 25.11
N ALA A 21 -17.51 -3.13 25.38
CA ALA A 21 -16.36 -3.80 24.77
C ALA A 21 -16.39 -3.77 23.21
N GLY A 22 -17.59 -3.81 22.59
CA GLY A 22 -17.77 -3.69 21.13
C GLY A 22 -17.39 -2.31 20.61
N ASP A 23 -17.88 -1.25 21.27
CA ASP A 23 -17.55 0.13 20.88
C ASP A 23 -16.07 0.41 21.01
N LEU A 24 -15.42 -0.16 22.04
CA LEU A 24 -13.98 -0.01 22.24
C LEU A 24 -13.18 -0.63 21.12
N ARG A 25 -13.55 -1.84 20.63
CA ARG A 25 -12.89 -2.48 19.49
C ARG A 25 -13.08 -1.66 18.22
N PHE A 26 -14.29 -1.22 17.93
CA PHE A 26 -14.58 -0.37 16.77
C PHE A 26 -13.72 0.90 16.77
N ILE A 27 -13.69 1.63 17.88
CA ILE A 27 -12.91 2.88 17.99
C ILE A 27 -11.41 2.60 17.84
N THR A 28 -10.91 1.53 18.45
CA THR A 28 -9.49 1.16 18.38
C THR A 28 -9.10 0.73 16.95
N ALA A 29 -9.92 -0.07 16.27
CA ALA A 29 -9.71 -0.44 14.89
C ALA A 29 -9.72 0.79 13.98
N THR A 30 -10.73 1.66 14.13
CA THR A 30 -10.85 2.91 13.37
C THR A 30 -9.60 3.79 13.53
N PHE A 31 -9.10 3.96 14.75
CA PHE A 31 -7.90 4.76 15.00
C PHE A 31 -6.67 4.21 14.27
N LYS A 32 -6.49 2.89 14.30
CA LYS A 32 -5.39 2.23 13.58
C LYS A 32 -5.55 2.35 12.06
N ILE A 33 -6.78 2.18 11.54
CA ILE A 33 -7.10 2.35 10.11
C ILE A 33 -6.78 3.78 9.63
N ILE A 34 -7.10 4.80 10.42
CA ILE A 34 -6.74 6.19 10.11
C ILE A 34 -5.23 6.35 9.93
N THR A 35 -4.44 5.70 10.78
CA THR A 35 -2.97 5.72 10.69
C THR A 35 -2.47 5.03 9.42
N ASP A 36 -3.07 3.89 9.04
CA ASP A 36 -2.74 3.20 7.78
C ASP A 36 -3.10 4.06 6.56
N LEU A 37 -4.25 4.75 6.57
CA LEU A 37 -4.65 5.67 5.51
C LEU A 37 -3.74 6.90 5.40
N GLU A 38 -3.23 7.42 6.51
CA GLU A 38 -2.24 8.52 6.49
C GLU A 38 -0.97 8.07 5.79
N ARG A 39 -0.46 6.87 6.12
CA ARG A 39 0.73 6.30 5.49
C ARG A 39 0.54 6.02 4.00
N ILE A 40 -0.63 5.53 3.60
CA ILE A 40 -0.98 5.38 2.17
C ILE A 40 -0.95 6.73 1.46
N GLY A 41 -1.44 7.79 2.12
CA GLY A 41 -1.38 9.15 1.59
C GLY A 41 0.05 9.63 1.36
N ASP A 42 0.96 9.38 2.31
CA ASP A 42 2.39 9.71 2.18
C ASP A 42 3.05 8.92 1.04
N LEU A 43 2.73 7.62 0.90
CA LEU A 43 3.23 6.78 -0.19
C LEU A 43 2.71 7.28 -1.55
N ALA A 44 1.46 7.68 -1.64
CA ALA A 44 0.88 8.24 -2.87
C ALA A 44 1.57 9.57 -3.27
N GLU A 45 1.96 10.41 -2.29
CA GLU A 45 2.76 11.61 -2.54
C GLU A 45 4.14 11.24 -3.11
N ASN A 46 4.82 10.25 -2.54
CA ASN A 46 6.10 9.76 -3.05
C ASN A 46 5.97 9.27 -4.50
N LEU A 47 4.97 8.43 -4.80
CA LEU A 47 4.71 7.92 -6.14
C LEU A 47 4.49 9.06 -7.15
N ALA A 48 3.74 10.10 -6.77
CA ALA A 48 3.54 11.28 -7.60
C ALA A 48 4.87 12.01 -7.87
N GLN A 49 5.73 12.15 -6.87
CA GLN A 49 7.05 12.76 -7.02
C GLN A 49 7.95 11.93 -7.95
N TYR A 50 7.95 10.59 -7.84
CA TYR A 50 8.72 9.72 -8.74
C TYR A 50 8.21 9.84 -10.18
N GLY A 51 6.89 9.88 -10.39
CA GLY A 51 6.29 10.06 -11.72
C GLY A 51 6.63 11.39 -12.37
N ILE A 52 6.62 12.50 -11.60
CA ILE A 52 7.00 13.82 -12.10
C ILE A 52 8.49 13.89 -12.45
N ALA A 53 9.34 13.20 -11.69
CA ALA A 53 10.78 13.17 -11.91
C ALA A 53 11.22 12.16 -12.99
N ALA A 54 10.35 11.26 -13.42
CA ALA A 54 10.63 10.29 -14.46
C ALA A 54 10.89 11.00 -15.79
N ARG A 55 12.05 10.71 -16.40
CA ARG A 55 12.46 11.32 -17.68
C ARG A 55 12.10 10.45 -18.88
N HIS A 56 11.89 9.16 -18.64
CA HIS A 56 11.66 8.17 -19.68
C HIS A 56 10.49 7.26 -19.28
N SER A 57 9.81 6.70 -20.28
CA SER A 57 8.81 5.66 -20.08
C SER A 57 9.50 4.38 -19.63
N PHE A 58 8.92 3.71 -18.65
CA PHE A 58 9.39 2.40 -18.21
C PHE A 58 9.19 1.35 -19.31
N ASP A 59 10.02 0.31 -19.26
CA ASP A 59 9.88 -0.82 -20.16
C ASP A 59 8.51 -1.49 -19.95
N PRO A 60 7.76 -1.78 -21.02
CA PRO A 60 6.47 -2.46 -20.91
C PRO A 60 6.52 -3.85 -20.25
N GLU A 61 7.69 -4.49 -20.18
CA GLU A 61 7.87 -5.76 -19.46
C GLU A 61 7.73 -5.60 -17.94
N ILE A 62 7.81 -4.36 -17.42
CA ILE A 62 7.65 -4.07 -16.01
C ILE A 62 6.21 -3.64 -15.77
N GLU A 63 5.38 -4.54 -15.28
CA GLU A 63 3.92 -4.38 -15.13
C GLU A 63 3.51 -3.46 -13.96
N ILE A 64 4.17 -2.28 -13.81
CA ILE A 64 3.90 -1.32 -12.72
C ILE A 64 2.44 -0.88 -12.70
N ASP A 65 1.86 -0.64 -13.87
CA ASP A 65 0.46 -0.24 -13.98
C ASP A 65 -0.50 -1.32 -13.45
N GLN A 66 -0.13 -2.59 -13.58
CA GLN A 66 -0.92 -3.69 -13.04
C GLN A 66 -0.79 -3.73 -11.52
N ILE A 67 0.43 -3.68 -10.98
CA ILE A 67 0.68 -3.63 -9.52
C ILE A 67 -0.09 -2.45 -8.90
N GLY A 68 -0.03 -1.28 -9.54
CA GLY A 68 -0.74 -0.10 -9.06
C GLY A 68 -2.27 -0.26 -9.05
N ARG A 69 -2.86 -0.87 -10.08
CA ARG A 69 -4.30 -1.16 -10.11
C ARG A 69 -4.70 -2.15 -9.04
N ASP A 70 -3.92 -3.21 -8.85
CA ASP A 70 -4.21 -4.25 -7.87
C ASP A 70 -4.13 -3.70 -6.44
N ALA A 71 -3.11 -2.88 -6.13
CA ALA A 71 -2.99 -2.20 -4.84
C ALA A 71 -4.17 -1.26 -4.55
N VAL A 72 -4.63 -0.48 -5.54
CA VAL A 72 -5.81 0.39 -5.41
C VAL A 72 -7.09 -0.42 -5.25
N GLU A 73 -7.23 -1.54 -5.96
CA GLU A 73 -8.37 -2.45 -5.79
C GLU A 73 -8.40 -3.05 -4.38
N MET A 74 -7.27 -3.54 -3.87
CA MET A 74 -7.17 -4.07 -2.51
C MET A 74 -7.54 -3.02 -1.45
N LEU A 75 -7.04 -1.78 -1.60
CA LEU A 75 -7.39 -0.68 -0.71
C LEU A 75 -8.89 -0.38 -0.75
N THR A 76 -9.49 -0.34 -1.95
CA THR A 76 -10.92 -0.08 -2.12
C THR A 76 -11.75 -1.17 -1.44
N LEU A 77 -11.42 -2.44 -1.67
CA LEU A 77 -12.09 -3.57 -1.05
C LEU A 77 -11.95 -3.58 0.47
N SER A 78 -10.78 -3.21 1.00
CA SER A 78 -10.56 -3.16 2.46
C SER A 78 -11.42 -2.08 3.14
N LEU A 79 -11.59 -0.93 2.49
CA LEU A 79 -12.48 0.13 2.98
C LEU A 79 -13.96 -0.24 2.86
N ASP A 80 -14.35 -0.90 1.79
CA ASP A 80 -15.72 -1.41 1.61
C ASP A 80 -16.05 -2.49 2.65
N ALA A 81 -15.11 -3.40 2.92
CA ALA A 81 -15.23 -4.42 3.95
C ALA A 81 -15.38 -3.80 5.35
N TYR A 82 -14.59 -2.78 5.67
CA TYR A 82 -14.72 -2.03 6.92
C TYR A 82 -16.08 -1.33 7.05
N ASN A 83 -16.56 -0.69 5.97
CA ASN A 83 -17.83 0.02 5.96
C ASN A 83 -19.05 -0.91 6.06
N THR A 84 -18.92 -2.17 5.65
CA THR A 84 -20.00 -3.17 5.63
C THR A 84 -19.84 -4.27 6.68
N ASP A 85 -18.85 -4.19 7.55
CA ASP A 85 -18.51 -5.21 8.56
C ASP A 85 -18.34 -6.62 7.95
N ASN A 86 -17.75 -6.70 6.76
CA ASN A 86 -17.65 -7.94 5.99
C ASN A 86 -16.27 -8.61 6.12
N ALA A 87 -16.16 -9.57 7.05
CA ALA A 87 -14.94 -10.32 7.29
C ALA A 87 -14.55 -11.29 6.13
N GLU A 88 -15.50 -11.70 5.27
CA GLU A 88 -15.18 -12.60 4.14
C GLU A 88 -14.35 -11.88 3.09
N ILE A 89 -14.74 -10.64 2.72
CA ILE A 89 -13.95 -9.79 1.79
C ILE A 89 -12.55 -9.55 2.35
N CYS A 90 -12.42 -9.37 3.67
CA CYS A 90 -11.11 -9.19 4.29
C CYS A 90 -10.18 -10.39 4.09
N ARG A 91 -10.69 -11.61 4.13
CA ARG A 91 -9.89 -12.83 3.90
C ARG A 91 -9.43 -12.93 2.44
N GLU A 92 -10.29 -12.56 1.48
CA GLU A 92 -9.90 -12.49 0.07
C GLU A 92 -8.75 -11.50 -0.17
N ILE A 93 -8.73 -10.36 0.55
CA ILE A 93 -7.67 -9.36 0.43
C ILE A 93 -6.32 -9.94 0.86
N VAL A 94 -6.30 -10.70 1.96
CA VAL A 94 -5.08 -11.37 2.44
C VAL A 94 -4.54 -12.39 1.43
N GLU A 95 -5.42 -13.13 0.76
CA GLU A 95 -5.00 -14.07 -0.29
C GLU A 95 -4.44 -13.37 -1.55
N ARG A 96 -4.88 -12.14 -1.83
CA ARG A 96 -4.38 -11.33 -2.96
C ARG A 96 -3.00 -10.73 -2.70
N ASP A 97 -2.60 -10.58 -1.46
CA ASP A 97 -1.30 -10.01 -1.07
C ASP A 97 -0.13 -10.83 -1.62
N ASP A 98 -0.17 -12.16 -1.47
CA ASP A 98 0.83 -13.07 -2.04
C ASP A 98 1.03 -12.88 -3.55
N HIS A 99 -0.04 -12.50 -4.26
CA HIS A 99 0.03 -12.23 -5.69
C HIS A 99 0.76 -10.92 -6.00
N ILE A 100 0.44 -9.85 -5.27
CA ILE A 100 1.12 -8.55 -5.43
C ILE A 100 2.59 -8.66 -5.08
N ASP A 101 2.94 -9.35 -4.00
CA ASP A 101 4.33 -9.61 -3.60
C ASP A 101 5.11 -10.30 -4.73
N THR A 102 4.50 -11.33 -5.34
CA THR A 102 5.10 -12.03 -6.48
C THR A 102 5.33 -11.11 -7.67
N LEU A 103 4.37 -10.23 -8.00
CA LEU A 103 4.49 -9.25 -9.09
C LEU A 103 5.60 -8.23 -8.78
N CYS A 104 5.66 -7.71 -7.55
CA CYS A 104 6.67 -6.75 -7.11
C CYS A 104 8.09 -7.36 -7.16
N GLN A 105 8.23 -8.62 -6.71
CA GLN A 105 9.50 -9.33 -6.80
C GLN A 105 9.93 -9.50 -8.26
N HIS A 106 9.05 -9.99 -9.13
CA HIS A 106 9.34 -10.18 -10.55
C HIS A 106 9.69 -8.87 -11.25
N ALA A 107 8.97 -7.79 -10.96
CA ALA A 107 9.25 -6.46 -11.47
C ALA A 107 10.65 -5.98 -11.05
N SER A 108 11.02 -6.14 -9.77
CA SER A 108 12.33 -5.77 -9.22
C SER A 108 13.48 -6.56 -9.84
N GLU A 109 13.28 -7.88 -10.08
CA GLU A 109 14.24 -8.73 -10.77
C GLU A 109 14.44 -8.31 -12.22
N THR A 110 13.37 -7.96 -12.92
CA THR A 110 13.39 -7.48 -14.31
C THR A 110 14.16 -6.17 -14.43
N VAL A 111 13.89 -5.20 -13.54
CA VAL A 111 14.66 -3.94 -13.45
C VAL A 111 16.16 -4.21 -13.26
N SER A 112 16.49 -5.10 -12.34
CA SER A 112 17.89 -5.44 -12.03
C SER A 112 18.58 -6.11 -13.22
N ARG A 113 17.89 -6.99 -13.95
CA ARG A 113 18.39 -7.66 -15.14
C ARG A 113 18.68 -6.67 -16.27
N GLN A 114 17.73 -5.78 -16.55
CA GLN A 114 17.89 -4.75 -17.58
C GLN A 114 19.06 -3.82 -17.29
N LEU A 115 19.29 -3.44 -16.04
CA LEU A 115 20.46 -2.65 -15.66
C LEU A 115 21.78 -3.36 -15.99
N ILE A 116 21.83 -4.69 -15.82
CA ILE A 116 23.03 -5.49 -16.13
C ILE A 116 23.24 -5.58 -17.64
N GLU A 117 22.18 -5.80 -18.42
CA GLU A 117 22.22 -5.96 -19.87
C GLU A 117 22.61 -4.65 -20.58
N GLN A 118 22.09 -3.51 -20.12
CA GLN A 118 22.39 -2.20 -20.72
C GLN A 118 23.81 -1.72 -20.49
N ARG A 119 24.55 -2.26 -19.52
CA ARG A 119 25.99 -1.94 -19.32
C ARG A 119 26.89 -2.30 -20.50
N GLY A 120 26.42 -3.10 -21.45
CA GLY A 120 27.17 -3.54 -22.64
C GLY A 120 26.98 -2.67 -23.87
N VAL A 121 26.03 -1.71 -23.86
CA VAL A 121 25.68 -0.88 -25.01
C VAL A 121 26.15 0.55 -24.75
N ASP A 122 27.32 0.88 -25.27
CA ASP A 122 27.91 2.22 -25.20
C ASP A 122 27.24 3.11 -26.29
N ASP A 123 25.99 3.46 -26.11
CA ASP A 123 25.20 4.20 -27.10
C ASP A 123 25.04 5.70 -26.77
N GLY A 124 25.97 6.26 -25.99
CA GLY A 124 26.21 7.72 -25.87
C GLY A 124 25.02 8.61 -25.42
N ALA A 125 23.82 8.06 -25.24
CA ALA A 125 22.61 8.82 -24.96
C ALA A 125 22.34 9.03 -23.47
N TRP A 126 23.00 8.25 -22.58
CA TRP A 126 22.74 8.29 -21.15
C TRP A 126 24.02 8.31 -20.33
N THR A 127 24.06 9.18 -19.34
CA THR A 127 25.11 9.06 -18.33
C THR A 127 24.76 7.92 -17.38
N LEU A 128 25.75 7.19 -16.88
CA LEU A 128 25.56 6.14 -15.87
C LEU A 128 24.76 6.65 -14.66
N GLU A 129 24.92 7.91 -14.31
CA GLU A 129 24.23 8.56 -13.21
C GLU A 129 22.73 8.67 -13.47
N GLN A 130 22.32 9.07 -14.68
CA GLN A 130 20.90 9.17 -15.07
C GLN A 130 20.21 7.78 -15.04
N MET A 131 20.90 6.77 -15.52
CA MET A 131 20.43 5.39 -15.53
C MET A 131 20.23 4.86 -14.09
N LEU A 132 21.19 5.11 -13.20
CA LEU A 132 21.07 4.72 -11.79
C LEU A 132 19.93 5.46 -11.08
N ASP A 133 19.71 6.73 -11.40
CA ASP A 133 18.61 7.53 -10.87
C ASP A 133 17.25 6.97 -11.30
N ASP A 134 17.08 6.60 -12.57
CA ASP A 134 15.81 6.07 -13.09
C ASP A 134 15.52 4.67 -12.53
N VAL A 135 16.54 3.80 -12.46
CA VAL A 135 16.42 2.49 -11.81
C VAL A 135 16.06 2.62 -10.33
N THR A 136 16.69 3.54 -9.62
CA THR A 136 16.41 3.78 -8.20
C THR A 136 14.96 4.22 -8.01
N ARG A 137 14.46 5.17 -8.81
CA ARG A 137 13.07 5.62 -8.76
C ARG A 137 12.08 4.50 -9.05
N LEU A 138 12.41 3.65 -10.01
CA LEU A 138 11.57 2.52 -10.38
C LEU A 138 11.46 1.50 -9.24
N LEU A 139 12.57 1.12 -8.63
CA LEU A 139 12.58 0.22 -7.47
C LEU A 139 11.85 0.82 -6.27
N LEU A 140 11.95 2.13 -6.04
CA LEU A 140 11.20 2.84 -5.02
C LEU A 140 9.70 2.85 -5.33
N THR A 141 9.31 2.98 -6.60
CA THR A 141 7.91 2.91 -7.03
C THR A 141 7.32 1.53 -6.74
N ILE A 142 8.01 0.45 -7.12
CA ILE A 142 7.56 -0.93 -6.86
C ILE A 142 7.39 -1.14 -5.35
N ARG A 143 8.39 -0.79 -4.55
CA ARG A 143 8.34 -0.91 -3.09
C ARG A 143 7.19 -0.12 -2.46
N ASP A 144 6.95 1.11 -2.91
CA ASP A 144 5.92 1.95 -2.31
C ASP A 144 4.51 1.47 -2.72
N LEU A 145 4.34 0.84 -3.91
CA LEU A 145 3.11 0.14 -4.31
C LEU A 145 2.86 -1.11 -3.46
N GLU A 146 3.88 -1.96 -3.22
CA GLU A 146 3.82 -3.10 -2.31
C GLU A 146 3.37 -2.65 -0.90
N ARG A 147 3.97 -1.60 -0.36
CA ARG A 147 3.58 -1.05 0.95
C ARG A 147 2.15 -0.52 1.02
N ILE A 148 1.59 -0.03 -0.09
CA ILE A 148 0.17 0.35 -0.15
C ILE A 148 -0.71 -0.89 -0.01
N ALA A 149 -0.36 -2.01 -0.68
CA ALA A 149 -1.04 -3.29 -0.53
C ALA A 149 -0.94 -3.81 0.91
N ASP A 150 0.23 -3.80 1.52
CA ASP A 150 0.45 -4.15 2.94
C ASP A 150 -0.50 -3.36 3.88
N HIS A 151 -0.64 -2.05 3.65
CA HIS A 151 -1.56 -1.24 4.45
C HIS A 151 -3.03 -1.59 4.20
N ALA A 152 -3.41 -2.01 2.98
CA ALA A 152 -4.74 -2.51 2.71
C ALA A 152 -5.03 -3.82 3.45
N VAL A 153 -4.05 -4.74 3.51
CA VAL A 153 -4.11 -5.96 4.34
C VAL A 153 -4.24 -5.61 5.83
N ASN A 154 -3.50 -4.63 6.32
CA ASN A 154 -3.62 -4.16 7.70
C ASN A 154 -5.04 -3.65 8.01
N ILE A 155 -5.66 -2.89 7.11
CA ILE A 155 -7.04 -2.43 7.25
C ILE A 155 -8.00 -3.63 7.31
N ALA A 156 -7.82 -4.62 6.43
CA ALA A 156 -8.62 -5.85 6.42
C ALA A 156 -8.47 -6.65 7.72
N ALA A 157 -7.24 -6.84 8.21
CA ALA A 157 -6.97 -7.54 9.47
C ALA A 157 -7.62 -6.84 10.68
N ARG A 158 -7.57 -5.51 10.73
CA ARG A 158 -8.24 -4.73 11.77
C ARG A 158 -9.77 -4.83 11.71
N THR A 159 -10.31 -4.94 10.51
CA THR A 159 -11.75 -5.14 10.30
C THR A 159 -12.17 -6.52 10.82
N ILE A 160 -11.41 -7.59 10.55
CA ILE A 160 -11.67 -8.93 11.09
C ILE A 160 -11.60 -8.92 12.63
N GLU A 161 -10.57 -8.31 13.22
CA GLU A 161 -10.47 -8.17 14.68
C GLU A 161 -11.70 -7.46 15.27
N MET A 162 -12.19 -6.44 14.58
CA MET A 162 -13.36 -5.67 15.00
C MET A 162 -14.65 -6.50 14.96
N VAL A 163 -14.87 -7.25 13.86
CA VAL A 163 -16.11 -7.98 13.59
C VAL A 163 -16.14 -9.33 14.32
N ASP A 164 -15.10 -10.15 14.11
CA ASP A 164 -15.06 -11.54 14.58
C ASP A 164 -14.39 -11.67 15.95
N ASN A 165 -13.78 -10.60 16.48
CA ASN A 165 -12.91 -10.64 17.66
C ASN A 165 -11.75 -11.65 17.51
N ASP A 166 -11.27 -11.82 16.26
CA ASP A 166 -10.18 -12.73 15.92
C ASP A 166 -8.91 -11.92 15.54
N PRO A 167 -7.83 -11.95 16.37
CA PRO A 167 -6.58 -11.29 16.08
C PRO A 167 -5.66 -12.10 15.16
N GLY A 168 -6.11 -13.22 14.60
CA GLY A 168 -5.26 -14.21 13.91
C GLY A 168 -4.46 -13.69 12.73
N LEU A 169 -4.86 -12.56 12.12
CA LEU A 169 -4.16 -11.93 10.99
C LEU A 169 -3.29 -10.71 11.39
N LEU A 170 -3.16 -10.42 12.68
CA LEU A 170 -2.38 -9.27 13.16
C LEU A 170 -0.92 -9.62 13.51
N TYR A 171 -0.50 -10.89 13.33
CA TYR A 171 0.83 -11.40 13.69
C TYR A 171 1.49 -12.16 12.56
#